data_00b5afcbf3ab4694522e5bcae354b01b
#
_entry.id   00b5afcbf3ab4694522e5bcae354b01b
#
_cell.length_a   1.000
_cell.length_b   1.000
_cell.length_c   1.000
_cell.angle_alpha   90.00
_cell.angle_beta   90.00
_cell.angle_gamma   90.00
#
_symmetry.space_group_name_H-M   'P 1'
#
loop_
_entity.id
_entity.type
_entity.pdbx_description
1 polymer ?
#
loop_
_entity_poly.entity_id
_entity_poly.type
_entity_poly.pdbx_seq_one_letter_code
_entity_poly.pdbx_strand_id
1 'polypeptide(L)'
;MVNPLEIINLSKAYDAKEAVKNISFKLRQNEIIGILGPNGCGKTTTIGMILGLLKPTKGKILINGIEIESQRVDLLNKLNFISPYIELPKKLTVKQNLEVYGRLYDVKKLKLQIDYLCEKLRLY
;
A
#
# COMPACT_ATOMS: atom_id res chain seq x y z
N MET A 1 -7.66 20.52 -3.91
CA MET A 1 -7.37 19.47 -2.91
C MET A 1 -6.41 18.46 -3.52
N VAL A 2 -5.41 18.01 -2.79
CA VAL A 2 -4.44 17.01 -3.27
C VAL A 2 -5.06 15.62 -3.11
N ASN A 3 -4.97 14.79 -4.14
CA ASN A 3 -5.44 13.40 -4.09
C ASN A 3 -4.46 12.54 -3.28
N PRO A 4 -4.94 11.64 -2.41
CA PRO A 4 -4.09 10.68 -1.71
C PRO A 4 -3.26 9.80 -2.64
N LEU A 5 -3.86 9.40 -3.77
CA LEU A 5 -3.18 8.63 -4.81
C LEU A 5 -3.62 9.11 -6.19
N GLU A 6 -2.65 9.29 -7.08
CA GLU A 6 -2.90 9.58 -8.49
C GLU A 6 -1.98 8.74 -9.37
N ILE A 7 -2.55 8.07 -10.35
CA ILE A 7 -1.86 7.23 -11.32
C ILE A 7 -2.04 7.86 -12.69
N ILE A 8 -0.94 8.09 -13.39
CA ILE A 8 -0.92 8.82 -14.65
C ILE A 8 -0.19 7.99 -15.70
N ASN A 9 -0.93 7.56 -16.74
CA ASN A 9 -0.43 6.84 -17.92
C ASN A 9 0.48 5.64 -17.55
N LEU A 10 0.12 4.92 -16.47
CA LEU A 10 0.94 3.87 -15.92
C LEU A 10 0.93 2.64 -16.82
N SER A 11 2.12 2.16 -17.14
CA SER A 11 2.32 0.94 -17.92
C SER A 11 3.43 0.08 -17.33
N LYS A 12 3.28 -1.23 -17.45
CA LYS A 12 4.31 -2.21 -17.11
C LYS A 12 4.41 -3.26 -18.21
N ALA A 13 5.60 -3.38 -18.75
CA ALA A 13 5.98 -4.44 -19.67
C ALA A 13 7.03 -5.35 -19.04
N TYR A 14 6.94 -6.63 -19.32
CA TYR A 14 7.94 -7.66 -19.05
C TYR A 14 8.32 -8.24 -20.40
N ASP A 15 9.53 -7.97 -20.86
CA ASP A 15 10.01 -8.28 -22.19
C ASP A 15 9.03 -7.81 -23.28
N ALA A 16 8.46 -8.72 -24.07
CA ALA A 16 7.50 -8.40 -25.12
C ALA A 16 6.02 -8.32 -24.66
N LYS A 17 5.74 -8.62 -23.38
CA LYS A 17 4.37 -8.68 -22.86
C LYS A 17 4.04 -7.47 -21.98
N GLU A 18 3.06 -6.67 -22.39
CA GLU A 18 2.51 -5.63 -21.54
C GLU A 18 1.53 -6.23 -20.53
N ALA A 19 1.89 -6.15 -19.25
CA ALA A 19 1.04 -6.59 -18.13
C ALA A 19 0.04 -5.50 -17.71
N VAL A 20 0.41 -4.22 -17.87
CA VAL A 20 -0.44 -3.07 -17.61
C VAL A 20 -0.26 -2.07 -18.74
N LYS A 21 -1.37 -1.60 -19.32
CA LYS A 21 -1.40 -0.72 -20.49
C LYS A 21 -2.03 0.61 -20.15
N ASN A 22 -1.22 1.66 -20.01
CA ASN A 22 -1.63 3.07 -19.99
C ASN A 22 -2.86 3.36 -19.12
N ILE A 23 -2.85 2.90 -17.87
CA ILE A 23 -3.94 3.16 -16.94
C ILE A 23 -3.75 4.50 -16.22
N SER A 24 -4.87 5.20 -16.00
CA SER A 24 -4.89 6.45 -15.22
C SER A 24 -6.13 6.48 -14.35
N PHE A 25 -5.96 6.79 -13.08
CA PHE A 25 -7.06 7.03 -12.14
C PHE A 25 -6.57 7.82 -10.92
N LYS A 26 -7.52 8.32 -10.13
CA LYS A 26 -7.29 9.09 -8.91
C LYS A 26 -8.12 8.52 -7.79
N LEU A 27 -7.52 8.39 -6.62
CA LEU A 27 -8.22 8.15 -5.36
C LEU A 27 -8.42 9.49 -4.66
N ARG A 28 -9.66 9.83 -4.35
CA ARG A 28 -9.99 11.05 -3.60
C ARG A 28 -9.97 10.79 -2.10
N GLN A 29 -9.98 11.87 -1.33
CA GLN A 29 -10.11 11.76 0.12
C GLN A 29 -11.40 11.01 0.50
N ASN A 30 -11.30 10.07 1.43
CA ASN A 30 -12.43 9.24 1.90
C ASN A 30 -13.12 8.39 0.81
N GLU A 31 -12.44 8.10 -0.30
CA GLU A 31 -12.93 7.25 -1.37
C GLU A 31 -12.34 5.83 -1.26
N ILE A 32 -13.09 4.84 -1.71
CA ILE A 32 -12.65 3.46 -1.87
C ILE A 32 -12.74 3.10 -3.35
N ILE A 33 -11.63 2.62 -3.92
CA ILE A 33 -11.57 2.17 -5.31
C ILE A 33 -11.36 0.65 -5.34
N GLY A 34 -12.18 -0.06 -6.14
CA GLY A 34 -12.01 -1.47 -6.45
C GLY A 34 -11.31 -1.66 -7.80
N ILE A 35 -10.28 -2.52 -7.84
CA ILE A 35 -9.64 -2.95 -9.08
C ILE A 35 -10.18 -4.33 -9.44
N LEU A 36 -11.01 -4.41 -10.48
CA LEU A 36 -11.66 -5.63 -10.91
C LEU A 36 -11.10 -6.11 -12.26
N GLY A 37 -11.18 -7.40 -12.50
CA GLY A 37 -10.77 -8.01 -13.77
C GLY A 37 -10.39 -9.48 -13.62
N PRO A 38 -10.25 -10.22 -14.73
CA PRO A 38 -9.87 -11.63 -14.73
C PRO A 38 -8.45 -11.85 -14.22
N ASN A 39 -8.08 -13.11 -13.96
CA ASN A 39 -6.71 -13.45 -13.57
C ASN A 39 -5.74 -13.10 -14.72
N GLY A 40 -4.59 -12.53 -14.35
CA GLY A 40 -3.57 -12.12 -15.32
C GLY A 40 -3.80 -10.76 -15.99
N CYS A 41 -4.87 -10.01 -15.66
CA CYS A 41 -5.11 -8.67 -16.24
C CYS A 41 -4.29 -7.52 -15.65
N GLY A 42 -3.31 -7.80 -14.78
CA GLY A 42 -2.41 -6.80 -14.25
C GLY A 42 -2.78 -6.18 -12.88
N LYS A 43 -3.81 -6.68 -12.18
CA LYS A 43 -4.20 -6.17 -10.84
C LYS A 43 -3.04 -6.18 -9.84
N THR A 44 -2.43 -7.34 -9.63
CA THR A 44 -1.29 -7.51 -8.72
C THR A 44 -0.09 -6.69 -9.15
N THR A 45 0.17 -6.59 -10.45
CA THR A 45 1.23 -5.75 -11.01
C THR A 45 0.98 -4.28 -10.71
N THR A 46 -0.25 -3.81 -10.87
CA THR A 46 -0.65 -2.43 -10.57
C THR A 46 -0.45 -2.12 -9.07
N ILE A 47 -0.93 -2.99 -8.19
CA ILE A 47 -0.73 -2.86 -6.75
C ILE A 47 0.77 -2.89 -6.40
N GLY A 48 1.54 -3.80 -7.00
CA GLY A 48 2.99 -3.88 -6.79
C GLY A 48 3.74 -2.59 -7.19
N MET A 49 3.27 -1.91 -8.24
CA MET A 49 3.81 -0.60 -8.63
C MET A 49 3.42 0.50 -7.63
N ILE A 50 2.17 0.52 -7.16
CA ILE A 50 1.70 1.49 -6.13
C ILE A 50 2.47 1.32 -4.83
N LEU A 51 2.78 0.09 -4.43
CA LEU A 51 3.58 -0.23 -3.24
C LEU A 51 5.09 -0.01 -3.44
N GLY A 52 5.51 0.44 -4.60
CA GLY A 52 6.93 0.62 -4.91
C GLY A 52 7.74 -0.69 -4.99
N LEU A 53 7.09 -1.85 -5.03
CA LEU A 53 7.74 -3.15 -5.19
C LEU A 53 8.17 -3.41 -6.63
N LEU A 54 7.47 -2.80 -7.58
CA LEU A 54 7.73 -2.90 -9.01
C LEU A 54 7.90 -1.49 -9.59
N LYS A 55 8.93 -1.29 -10.40
CA LYS A 55 9.12 -0.03 -11.12
C LYS A 55 8.25 -0.02 -12.37
N PRO A 56 7.46 1.04 -12.63
CA PRO A 56 6.76 1.22 -13.88
C PRO A 56 7.71 1.26 -15.09
N THR A 57 7.24 0.79 -16.25
CA THR A 57 7.95 0.97 -17.51
C THR A 57 7.68 2.37 -18.08
N LYS A 58 6.45 2.88 -17.90
CA LYS A 58 6.03 4.23 -18.29
C LYS A 58 5.01 4.78 -17.29
N GLY A 59 4.82 6.08 -17.32
CA GLY A 59 3.90 6.79 -16.45
C GLY A 59 4.48 7.04 -15.06
N LYS A 60 3.65 7.53 -14.15
CA LYS A 60 4.06 7.90 -12.79
C LYS A 60 2.94 7.71 -11.78
N ILE A 61 3.35 7.59 -10.54
CA ILE A 61 2.49 7.44 -9.36
C ILE A 61 2.80 8.58 -8.42
N LEU A 62 1.76 9.33 -8.02
CA LEU A 62 1.85 10.37 -7.02
C LEU A 62 1.09 9.96 -5.77
N ILE A 63 1.71 10.17 -4.63
CA ILE A 63 1.12 10.00 -3.30
C ILE A 63 1.10 11.38 -2.64
N ASN A 64 -0.10 11.86 -2.30
CA ASN A 64 -0.30 13.22 -1.80
C ASN A 64 0.36 14.29 -2.70
N GLY A 65 0.30 14.12 -4.03
CA GLY A 65 0.86 15.03 -5.01
C GLY A 65 2.37 14.92 -5.23
N ILE A 66 3.07 14.03 -4.53
CA ILE A 66 4.52 13.82 -4.64
C ILE A 66 4.78 12.52 -5.40
N GLU A 67 5.64 12.57 -6.40
CA GLU A 67 6.00 11.39 -7.19
C GLU A 67 6.79 10.37 -6.35
N ILE A 68 6.38 9.10 -6.38
CA ILE A 68 6.94 8.04 -5.52
C ILE A 68 8.44 7.84 -5.73
N GLU A 69 8.94 8.03 -6.94
CA GLU A 69 10.36 7.88 -7.27
C GLU A 69 11.23 8.95 -6.61
N SER A 70 10.68 10.13 -6.28
CA SER A 70 11.44 11.25 -5.72
C SER A 70 11.66 11.14 -4.21
N GLN A 71 10.70 10.57 -3.46
CA GLN A 71 10.74 10.47 -2.00
C GLN A 71 10.21 9.11 -1.52
N ARG A 72 10.73 8.04 -2.09
CA ARG A 72 10.19 6.69 -1.95
C ARG A 72 10.01 6.25 -0.50
N VAL A 73 11.02 6.40 0.34
CA VAL A 73 10.99 5.92 1.72
C VAL A 73 9.91 6.64 2.53
N ASP A 74 9.86 7.97 2.45
CA ASP A 74 8.90 8.78 3.21
C ASP A 74 7.45 8.56 2.76
N LEU A 75 7.25 8.30 1.47
CA LEU A 75 5.92 8.06 0.89
C LEU A 75 5.43 6.65 1.20
N LEU A 76 6.29 5.64 1.16
CA LEU A 76 5.93 4.26 1.49
C LEU A 76 5.52 4.11 2.97
N ASN A 77 6.09 4.90 3.87
CA ASN A 77 5.67 4.95 5.27
C ASN A 77 4.23 5.45 5.48
N LYS A 78 3.63 6.08 4.46
CA LYS A 78 2.23 6.53 4.46
C LYS A 78 1.26 5.52 3.85
N LEU A 79 1.77 4.42 3.31
CA LEU A 79 0.99 3.34 2.73
C LEU A 79 0.98 2.14 3.66
N ASN A 80 -0.13 1.43 3.69
CA ASN A 80 -0.21 0.12 4.31
C ASN A 80 -0.82 -0.88 3.33
N PHE A 81 -0.44 -2.14 3.46
CA PHE A 81 -0.89 -3.22 2.60
C PHE A 81 -1.28 -4.44 3.42
N ILE A 82 -2.46 -4.95 3.14
CA ILE A 82 -2.95 -6.20 3.71
C ILE A 82 -3.13 -7.21 2.58
N SER A 83 -2.59 -8.40 2.76
CA SER A 83 -2.71 -9.50 1.80
C SER A 83 -3.19 -10.75 2.52
N PRO A 84 -4.07 -11.54 1.92
CA PRO A 84 -4.48 -12.84 2.47
C PRO A 84 -3.32 -13.86 2.53
N TYR A 85 -2.21 -13.58 1.85
CA TYR A 85 -1.01 -14.42 1.81
C TYR A 85 0.07 -14.02 2.81
N ILE A 86 -0.08 -12.85 3.47
CA ILE A 86 0.86 -12.40 4.50
C ILE A 86 0.28 -12.81 5.85
N GLU A 87 0.91 -13.80 6.47
CA GLU A 87 0.57 -14.22 7.84
C GLU A 87 1.40 -13.43 8.84
N LEU A 88 0.77 -13.05 9.94
CA LEU A 88 1.49 -12.51 11.10
C LEU A 88 2.36 -13.60 11.72
N PRO A 89 3.52 -13.26 12.32
CA PRO A 89 4.35 -14.23 13.05
C PRO A 89 3.56 -14.99 14.11
N LYS A 90 3.27 -16.25 13.83
CA LYS A 90 2.41 -17.12 14.69
C LYS A 90 3.00 -17.39 16.07
N LYS A 91 4.32 -17.21 16.25
CA LYS A 91 5.02 -17.38 17.53
C LYS A 91 4.89 -16.19 18.47
N LEU A 92 4.39 -15.05 17.95
CA LEU A 92 4.19 -13.85 18.73
C LEU A 92 2.73 -13.71 19.15
N THR A 93 2.52 -13.18 20.35
CA THR A 93 1.17 -12.78 20.80
C THR A 93 0.64 -11.63 19.97
N VAL A 94 -0.66 -11.35 20.03
CA VAL A 94 -1.27 -10.20 19.37
C VAL A 94 -0.58 -8.90 19.79
N LYS A 95 -0.35 -8.71 21.09
CA LYS A 95 0.34 -7.53 21.63
C LYS A 95 1.75 -7.37 21.08
N GLN A 96 2.52 -8.45 21.01
CA GLN A 96 3.87 -8.45 20.43
C GLN A 96 3.86 -8.12 18.95
N ASN A 97 2.91 -8.67 18.18
CA ASN A 97 2.74 -8.32 16.77
C ASN A 97 2.43 -6.83 16.61
N LEU A 98 1.47 -6.29 17.38
CA LEU A 98 1.16 -4.86 17.37
C LEU A 98 2.36 -3.98 17.75
N GLU A 99 3.19 -4.43 18.70
CA GLU A 99 4.40 -3.71 19.11
C GLU A 99 5.44 -3.68 17.99
N VAL A 100 5.69 -4.80 17.32
CA VAL A 100 6.62 -4.87 16.18
C VAL A 100 6.18 -3.94 15.07
N TYR A 101 4.93 -4.04 14.63
CA TYR A 101 4.40 -3.18 13.57
C TYR A 101 4.35 -1.72 13.98
N GLY A 102 3.95 -1.42 15.20
CA GLY A 102 3.93 -0.06 15.71
C GLY A 102 5.31 0.60 15.75
N ARG A 103 6.37 -0.16 16.04
CA ARG A 103 7.76 0.32 15.95
C ARG A 103 8.22 0.51 14.50
N LEU A 104 7.85 -0.40 13.59
CA LEU A 104 8.18 -0.28 12.15
C LEU A 104 7.58 0.97 11.52
N TYR A 105 6.40 1.40 11.96
CA TYR A 105 5.72 2.60 11.45
C TYR A 105 5.90 3.84 12.35
N ASP A 106 6.81 3.79 13.31
CA ASP A 106 7.11 4.89 14.24
C ASP A 106 5.87 5.49 14.93
N VAL A 107 4.98 4.61 15.40
CA VAL A 107 3.72 5.01 16.03
C VAL A 107 3.99 5.68 17.37
N LYS A 108 3.62 6.95 17.48
CA LYS A 108 3.75 7.73 18.74
C LYS A 108 2.83 7.18 19.81
N LYS A 109 3.29 7.20 21.07
CA LYS A 109 2.55 6.68 22.24
C LYS A 109 2.09 5.23 22.06
N LEU A 110 2.93 4.40 21.45
CA LEU A 110 2.65 3.05 21.01
C LEU A 110 1.88 2.20 22.03
N LYS A 111 2.32 2.19 23.30
CA LYS A 111 1.67 1.41 24.36
C LYS A 111 0.20 1.77 24.54
N LEU A 112 -0.11 3.07 24.60
CA LEU A 112 -1.49 3.54 24.72
C LEU A 112 -2.35 3.16 23.51
N GLN A 113 -1.77 3.22 22.30
CA GLN A 113 -2.46 2.81 21.08
C GLN A 113 -2.73 1.30 21.05
N ILE A 114 -1.78 0.49 21.49
CA ILE A 114 -1.96 -0.97 21.60
C ILE A 114 -3.07 -1.30 22.60
N ASP A 115 -3.03 -0.71 23.80
CA ASP A 115 -4.04 -0.97 24.84
C ASP A 115 -5.44 -0.56 24.35
N TYR A 116 -5.56 0.62 23.71
CA TYR A 116 -6.80 1.07 23.07
C TYR A 116 -7.32 0.11 22.00
N LEU A 117 -6.43 -0.38 21.10
CA LEU A 117 -6.81 -1.32 20.05
C LEU A 117 -7.23 -2.68 20.61
N CYS A 118 -6.50 -3.19 21.60
CA CYS A 118 -6.85 -4.45 22.26
C CYS A 118 -8.22 -4.36 22.92
N GLU A 119 -8.54 -3.27 23.59
CA GLU A 119 -9.85 -3.05 24.20
C GLU A 119 -10.95 -2.94 23.13
N LYS A 120 -10.76 -2.05 22.14
CA LYS A 120 -11.72 -1.80 21.06
C LYS A 120 -12.07 -3.03 20.24
N LEU A 121 -11.08 -3.89 19.98
CA LEU A 121 -11.22 -5.10 19.16
C LEU A 121 -11.44 -6.35 20.01
N ARG A 122 -11.54 -6.23 21.35
CA ARG A 122 -11.69 -7.35 22.29
C ARG A 122 -10.62 -8.43 22.13
N LEU A 123 -9.37 -8.03 21.96
CA LEU A 123 -8.20 -8.87 21.79
C LEU A 123 -7.52 -9.07 23.16
N TYR A 124 -8.02 -9.99 23.97
CA TYR A 124 -7.46 -10.30 25.28
C TYR A 124 -6.73 -11.64 25.26
#